data_c0cb6f89433cc1a7dfd8dd4c80fcd942
#
_entry.id   c0cb6f89433cc1a7dfd8dd4c80fcd942
#
_cell.length_a   1.000
_cell.length_b   1.000
_cell.length_c   1.000
_cell.angle_alpha   90.00
_cell.angle_beta   90.00
_cell.angle_gamma   90.00
#
_symmetry.space_group_name_H-M   'P 1'
#
loop_
_entity.id
_entity.type
_entity.pdbx_description
1 polymer ?
#
loop_
_entity_poly.entity_id
_entity_poly.type
_entity_poly.pdbx_seq_one_letter_code
_entity_poly.pdbx_strand_id
1 'polypeptide(L)'
;MRPVRSTPAHQTADFAELVCSNSLKSDSENTAPWLLKEEMRRAGSLLLEIARECAVPAGHALAVDRVAFAARVTEAITREGRITVRREEITSVDEAGEQVTIVATGPLTSESLAEEIARLSEPQERAEPERASRPLPHNSHSPHLYFYDSISPIVEADSIDMTRVYLAARYDKGSADYINCPMTKGEYSRFYDALLEAQSVEERDWEKLNYFEGCLPIEEIARRGRDTLRFGPMKPVGLMDPRTGKMPYAVVQLRQENLRADSYNLVGFQNHLKFGEQARVLRLIPGLENAQFFRYGQIHRNTYINAPTLLRETLQMKAHPYVLFAGQICGVEGYVESIATGLMAGMHAAAMASGLDPLPSPRASAFGSLVHYVTHADPRNFQPANITFDLLPALDKKVRDRKERHRLQCELALREFDAWMEKAGMPAVRA
;
A
#
# COMPACT_ATOMS: atom_id res chain seq x y z
N MET A 1 -14.86 10.43 11.49
CA MET A 1 -15.18 11.34 10.37
C MET A 1 -16.26 10.75 9.45
N ARG A 2 -16.03 9.60 8.82
CA ARG A 2 -17.10 8.90 8.06
C ARG A 2 -18.15 8.30 9.01
N PRO A 3 -19.45 8.30 8.71
CA PRO A 3 -20.03 8.59 7.39
C PRO A 3 -20.39 10.07 7.15
N VAL A 4 -20.22 10.96 8.13
CA VAL A 4 -20.69 12.35 8.03
C VAL A 4 -19.88 13.13 6.96
N ARG A 5 -18.58 12.91 6.90
CA ARG A 5 -17.69 13.51 5.90
C ARG A 5 -16.82 12.42 5.27
N SER A 6 -17.05 12.12 3.99
CA SER A 6 -16.24 11.20 3.21
C SER A 6 -14.99 11.89 2.68
N THR A 7 -13.93 11.10 2.42
CA THR A 7 -12.78 11.55 1.63
C THR A 7 -13.02 11.27 0.14
N PRO A 8 -12.26 11.88 -0.77
CA PRO A 8 -12.42 11.60 -2.22
C PRO A 8 -12.22 10.14 -2.61
N ALA A 9 -11.45 9.36 -1.84
CA ALA A 9 -11.13 7.97 -2.14
C ALA A 9 -12.11 6.96 -1.54
N HIS A 10 -12.72 7.26 -0.40
CA HIS A 10 -13.59 6.34 0.30
C HIS A 10 -15.05 6.44 -0.16
N GLN A 11 -15.70 5.30 -0.29
CA GLN A 11 -17.11 5.19 -0.73
C GLN A 11 -18.06 4.74 0.37
N THR A 12 -17.54 4.08 1.42
CA THR A 12 -18.33 3.52 2.51
C THR A 12 -17.95 4.13 3.86
N ALA A 13 -18.70 3.78 4.89
CA ALA A 13 -18.36 4.07 6.29
C ALA A 13 -17.53 2.97 6.96
N ASP A 14 -17.25 1.88 6.25
CA ASP A 14 -16.59 0.70 6.80
C ASP A 14 -15.11 0.95 7.12
N PHE A 15 -14.62 0.21 8.11
CA PHE A 15 -13.18 0.14 8.39
C PHE A 15 -12.47 -0.69 7.33
N ALA A 16 -11.16 -0.50 7.21
CA ALA A 16 -10.30 -1.23 6.30
C ALA A 16 -10.75 -1.22 4.82
N GLU A 17 -11.48 -0.19 4.39
CA GLU A 17 -11.84 -0.01 2.99
C GLU A 17 -10.60 0.14 2.13
N LEU A 18 -10.44 -0.77 1.14
CA LEU A 18 -9.30 -0.76 0.21
C LEU A 18 -9.59 0.20 -0.94
N VAL A 19 -8.89 1.33 -1.00
CA VAL A 19 -9.23 2.43 -1.91
C VAL A 19 -8.59 2.33 -3.30
N CYS A 20 -7.34 1.85 -3.42
CA CYS A 20 -6.61 1.85 -4.70
C CYS A 20 -6.59 0.49 -5.40
N SER A 21 -6.53 -0.60 -4.67
CA SER A 21 -6.40 -1.97 -5.18
C SER A 21 -7.08 -2.92 -4.20
N ASN A 22 -7.42 -4.13 -4.65
CA ASN A 22 -7.91 -5.20 -3.77
C ASN A 22 -6.84 -6.25 -3.44
N SER A 23 -5.57 -5.97 -3.77
CA SER A 23 -4.48 -6.93 -3.61
C SER A 23 -3.68 -6.70 -2.33
N LEU A 24 -3.46 -7.77 -1.60
CA LEU A 24 -2.52 -7.87 -0.49
C LEU A 24 -1.19 -8.51 -0.93
N LYS A 25 -0.76 -8.24 -2.17
CA LYS A 25 0.51 -8.68 -2.77
C LYS A 25 0.65 -10.20 -2.85
N SER A 26 1.83 -10.66 -3.29
CA SER A 26 2.14 -12.09 -3.45
C SER A 26 2.01 -12.88 -2.15
N ASP A 27 1.37 -14.03 -2.21
CA ASP A 27 1.30 -15.04 -1.13
C ASP A 27 2.14 -16.29 -1.43
N SER A 28 2.98 -16.23 -2.48
CA SER A 28 3.95 -17.30 -2.76
C SER A 28 5.04 -17.34 -1.72
N GLU A 29 5.32 -18.53 -1.21
CA GLU A 29 6.39 -18.77 -0.26
C GLU A 29 7.74 -18.18 -0.72
N ASN A 30 8.53 -17.76 0.24
CA ASN A 30 9.85 -17.17 0.01
C ASN A 30 9.83 -15.91 -0.87
N THR A 31 8.74 -15.14 -0.82
CA THR A 31 8.69 -13.74 -1.27
C THR A 31 8.62 -12.81 -0.07
N ALA A 32 9.14 -11.59 -0.19
CA ALA A 32 9.16 -10.66 0.95
C ALA A 32 7.73 -10.29 1.44
N PRO A 33 6.71 -10.07 0.57
CA PRO A 33 5.34 -9.88 1.04
C PRO A 33 4.73 -11.12 1.74
N TRP A 34 5.10 -12.33 1.29
CA TRP A 34 4.70 -13.56 1.98
C TRP A 34 5.32 -13.65 3.36
N LEU A 35 6.63 -13.37 3.48
CA LEU A 35 7.33 -13.39 4.75
C LEU A 35 6.67 -12.45 5.77
N LEU A 36 6.39 -11.20 5.38
CA LEU A 36 5.71 -10.24 6.24
C LEU A 36 4.33 -10.73 6.66
N LYS A 37 3.57 -11.34 5.75
CA LYS A 37 2.27 -11.94 6.07
C LYS A 37 2.40 -13.16 6.97
N GLU A 38 3.44 -13.97 6.80
CA GLU A 38 3.68 -15.12 7.65
C GLU A 38 4.01 -14.72 9.10
N GLU A 39 4.81 -13.68 9.29
CA GLU A 39 5.04 -13.08 10.60
C GLU A 39 3.74 -12.56 11.22
N MET A 40 2.90 -11.88 10.44
CA MET A 40 1.58 -11.42 10.91
C MET A 40 0.63 -12.58 11.26
N ARG A 41 0.66 -13.70 10.51
CA ARG A 41 -0.13 -14.91 10.84
C ARG A 41 0.29 -15.49 12.17
N ARG A 42 1.59 -15.61 12.42
CA ARG A 42 2.15 -16.07 13.69
C ARG A 42 1.78 -15.17 14.86
N ALA A 43 1.66 -13.87 14.60
CA ALA A 43 1.19 -12.89 15.56
C ALA A 43 -0.34 -12.81 15.70
N GLY A 44 -1.11 -13.66 15.01
CA GLY A 44 -2.56 -13.74 15.13
C GLY A 44 -3.30 -12.56 14.50
N SER A 45 -2.87 -12.10 13.32
CA SER A 45 -3.49 -10.97 12.63
C SER A 45 -4.93 -11.26 12.19
N LEU A 46 -5.91 -10.67 12.88
CA LEU A 46 -7.32 -10.72 12.53
C LEU A 46 -7.60 -10.29 11.08
N LEU A 47 -6.93 -9.24 10.61
CA LEU A 47 -7.15 -8.73 9.26
C LEU A 47 -6.70 -9.72 8.18
N LEU A 48 -5.64 -10.50 8.43
CA LEU A 48 -5.22 -11.53 7.49
C LEU A 48 -6.12 -12.76 7.51
N GLU A 49 -6.69 -13.09 8.65
CA GLU A 49 -7.70 -14.13 8.77
C GLU A 49 -8.94 -13.78 7.95
N ILE A 50 -9.49 -12.58 8.15
CA ILE A 50 -10.63 -12.07 7.38
C ILE A 50 -10.29 -11.95 5.88
N ALA A 51 -9.06 -11.54 5.53
CA ALA A 51 -8.64 -11.45 4.14
C ALA A 51 -8.67 -12.81 3.43
N ARG A 52 -8.30 -13.89 4.12
CA ARG A 52 -8.39 -15.26 3.57
C ARG A 52 -9.84 -15.68 3.31
N GLU A 53 -10.76 -15.34 4.22
CA GLU A 53 -12.18 -15.65 4.05
C GLU A 53 -12.83 -14.89 2.90
N CYS A 54 -12.31 -13.68 2.58
CA CYS A 54 -12.80 -12.83 1.50
C CYS A 54 -11.95 -12.94 0.23
N ALA A 55 -11.06 -13.95 0.14
CA ALA A 55 -10.14 -14.07 -0.98
C ALA A 55 -10.88 -14.30 -2.31
N VAL A 56 -10.39 -13.64 -3.35
CA VAL A 56 -10.83 -13.83 -4.75
C VAL A 56 -9.68 -14.40 -5.58
N PRO A 57 -9.99 -15.11 -6.68
CA PRO A 57 -8.97 -15.66 -7.57
C PRO A 57 -8.03 -14.58 -8.11
N ALA A 58 -6.72 -14.73 -7.87
CA ALA A 58 -5.68 -13.79 -8.31
C ALA A 58 -4.30 -14.44 -8.45
N GLY A 59 -4.24 -15.69 -8.90
CA GLY A 59 -3.00 -16.44 -9.08
C GLY A 59 -2.22 -16.59 -7.77
N HIS A 60 -1.01 -16.05 -7.73
CA HIS A 60 -0.17 -16.09 -6.52
C HIS A 60 -0.36 -14.91 -5.57
N ALA A 61 -1.23 -13.96 -5.88
CA ALA A 61 -1.52 -12.84 -4.99
C ALA A 61 -2.69 -13.18 -4.06
N LEU A 62 -2.65 -12.71 -2.83
CA LEU A 62 -3.82 -12.63 -1.99
C LEU A 62 -4.59 -11.37 -2.40
N ALA A 63 -5.67 -11.53 -3.16
CA ALA A 63 -6.62 -10.48 -3.46
C ALA A 63 -7.94 -10.77 -2.75
N VAL A 64 -8.69 -9.73 -2.40
CA VAL A 64 -9.93 -9.86 -1.63
C VAL A 64 -11.11 -9.18 -2.33
N ASP A 65 -12.31 -9.68 -2.08
CA ASP A 65 -13.51 -8.89 -2.28
C ASP A 65 -13.48 -7.71 -1.32
N ARG A 66 -13.23 -6.50 -1.85
CA ARG A 66 -12.98 -5.31 -1.00
C ARG A 66 -14.18 -4.90 -0.17
N VAL A 67 -15.41 -5.14 -0.67
CA VAL A 67 -16.64 -4.81 0.03
C VAL A 67 -16.87 -5.80 1.17
N ALA A 68 -16.76 -7.10 0.89
CA ALA A 68 -16.89 -8.15 1.90
C ALA A 68 -15.81 -8.02 2.99
N PHE A 69 -14.57 -7.72 2.60
CA PHE A 69 -13.46 -7.52 3.53
C PHE A 69 -13.72 -6.35 4.49
N ALA A 70 -14.06 -5.18 3.96
CA ALA A 70 -14.34 -3.99 4.78
C ALA A 70 -15.54 -4.22 5.72
N ALA A 71 -16.62 -4.84 5.22
CA ALA A 71 -17.79 -5.15 6.02
C ALA A 71 -17.47 -6.12 7.17
N ARG A 72 -16.73 -7.21 6.90
CA ARG A 72 -16.35 -8.18 7.94
C ARG A 72 -15.39 -7.61 8.98
N VAL A 73 -14.43 -6.78 8.57
CA VAL A 73 -13.56 -6.09 9.52
C VAL A 73 -14.38 -5.15 10.41
N THR A 74 -15.31 -4.40 9.82
CA THR A 74 -16.20 -3.51 10.57
C THR A 74 -17.06 -4.28 11.56
N GLU A 75 -17.61 -5.41 11.13
CA GLU A 75 -18.40 -6.31 11.99
C GLU A 75 -17.57 -6.85 13.16
N ALA A 76 -16.36 -7.34 12.91
CA ALA A 76 -15.48 -7.86 13.94
C ALA A 76 -15.13 -6.80 15.00
N ILE A 77 -14.83 -5.57 14.57
CA ILE A 77 -14.54 -4.45 15.47
C ILE A 77 -15.78 -4.06 16.29
N THR A 78 -16.94 -3.98 15.64
CA THR A 78 -18.18 -3.52 16.33
C THR A 78 -18.77 -4.56 17.28
N ARG A 79 -18.49 -5.84 17.05
CA ARG A 79 -18.89 -6.94 17.96
C ARG A 79 -18.00 -7.09 19.18
N GLU A 80 -16.76 -6.56 19.15
CA GLU A 80 -15.84 -6.66 20.29
C GLU A 80 -16.29 -5.69 21.40
N GLY A 81 -16.84 -6.22 22.47
CA GLY A 81 -17.43 -5.43 23.56
C GLY A 81 -16.46 -4.51 24.30
N ARG A 82 -15.16 -4.69 24.14
CA ARG A 82 -14.09 -3.83 24.71
C ARG A 82 -13.73 -2.67 23.80
N ILE A 83 -14.28 -2.61 22.57
CA ILE A 83 -14.01 -1.55 21.61
C ILE A 83 -15.20 -0.59 21.55
N THR A 84 -14.97 0.69 21.80
CA THR A 84 -15.94 1.77 21.59
C THR A 84 -15.61 2.52 20.32
N VAL A 85 -16.49 2.42 19.31
CA VAL A 85 -16.32 3.14 18.05
C VAL A 85 -16.93 4.53 18.14
N ARG A 86 -16.11 5.57 17.96
CA ARG A 86 -16.54 6.97 17.84
C ARG A 86 -16.44 7.44 16.41
N ARG A 87 -17.51 8.00 15.85
CA ARG A 87 -17.59 8.49 14.46
C ARG A 87 -17.52 10.02 14.43
N GLU A 88 -16.42 10.55 14.90
CA GLU A 88 -16.12 11.99 14.97
C GLU A 88 -14.81 12.33 14.30
N GLU A 89 -14.57 13.58 13.95
CA GLU A 89 -13.28 14.05 13.48
C GLU A 89 -12.41 14.36 14.69
N ILE A 90 -11.23 13.74 14.75
CA ILE A 90 -10.21 14.03 15.76
C ILE A 90 -9.33 15.13 15.20
N THR A 91 -9.23 16.22 15.93
CA THR A 91 -8.47 17.43 15.54
C THR A 91 -7.27 17.68 16.44
N SER A 92 -7.16 16.97 17.57
CA SER A 92 -6.04 17.07 18.49
C SER A 92 -5.68 15.70 19.06
N VAL A 93 -4.43 15.56 19.46
CA VAL A 93 -3.89 14.39 20.16
C VAL A 93 -3.61 14.81 21.60
N ASP A 94 -4.12 14.05 22.58
CA ASP A 94 -3.89 14.33 23.99
C ASP A 94 -2.41 14.08 24.35
N GLU A 95 -1.70 15.14 24.64
CA GLU A 95 -0.28 15.14 25.00
C GLU A 95 -0.05 14.93 26.50
N ALA A 96 -1.06 15.23 27.32
CA ALA A 96 -0.94 15.20 28.78
C ALA A 96 -0.82 13.77 29.36
N GLY A 97 -0.84 12.87 28.57
CA GLY A 97 -0.72 11.56 28.31
C GLY A 97 -0.29 10.49 29.22
N GLU A 98 -1.16 10.04 30.07
CA GLU A 98 -1.09 8.67 30.59
C GLU A 98 -1.77 7.67 29.62
N GLN A 99 -2.48 8.16 28.60
CA GLN A 99 -3.24 7.34 27.68
C GLN A 99 -2.48 7.08 26.38
N VAL A 100 -2.23 5.80 26.09
CA VAL A 100 -1.56 5.39 24.85
C VAL A 100 -2.46 5.67 23.64
N THR A 101 -1.95 6.44 22.69
CA THR A 101 -2.66 6.82 21.46
C THR A 101 -1.96 6.23 20.22
N ILE A 102 -2.71 5.64 19.31
CA ILE A 102 -2.20 5.18 17.99
C ILE A 102 -2.83 6.04 16.91
N VAL A 103 -2.00 6.78 16.16
CA VAL A 103 -2.41 7.53 14.97
C VAL A 103 -2.28 6.63 13.74
N ALA A 104 -3.41 6.15 13.24
CA ALA A 104 -3.48 5.20 12.12
C ALA A 104 -4.49 5.69 11.06
N THR A 105 -4.40 6.96 10.70
CA THR A 105 -5.36 7.66 9.84
C THR A 105 -5.27 7.30 8.36
N GLY A 106 -4.24 6.53 7.98
CA GLY A 106 -3.97 6.18 6.59
C GLY A 106 -3.49 7.38 5.76
N PRO A 107 -3.63 7.32 4.43
CA PRO A 107 -3.06 8.34 3.54
C PRO A 107 -3.82 9.66 3.53
N LEU A 108 -5.08 9.66 3.93
CA LEU A 108 -6.01 10.79 3.81
C LEU A 108 -6.38 11.36 5.18
N THR A 109 -5.36 11.75 5.94
CA THR A 109 -5.50 12.47 7.21
C THR A 109 -6.19 13.81 6.97
N SER A 110 -7.10 14.22 7.87
CA SER A 110 -7.75 15.54 7.79
C SER A 110 -6.72 16.65 7.98
N GLU A 111 -6.99 17.81 7.39
CA GLU A 111 -6.08 18.97 7.49
C GLU A 111 -5.84 19.35 8.96
N SER A 112 -6.90 19.42 9.76
CA SER A 112 -6.81 19.78 11.19
C SER A 112 -5.90 18.82 11.97
N LEU A 113 -6.03 17.50 11.75
CA LEU A 113 -5.17 16.54 12.43
C LEU A 113 -3.75 16.53 11.84
N ALA A 114 -3.58 16.82 10.55
CA ALA A 114 -2.26 16.97 9.95
C ALA A 114 -1.51 18.17 10.52
N GLU A 115 -2.18 19.30 10.72
CA GLU A 115 -1.63 20.49 11.39
C GLU A 115 -1.23 20.18 12.84
N GLU A 116 -2.06 19.46 13.57
CA GLU A 116 -1.75 19.02 14.94
C GLU A 116 -0.53 18.09 14.98
N ILE A 117 -0.42 17.13 14.09
CA ILE A 117 0.77 16.26 13.98
C ILE A 117 2.01 17.10 13.64
N ALA A 118 1.88 18.13 12.79
CA ALA A 118 2.96 19.06 12.51
C ALA A 118 3.44 19.77 13.78
N ARG A 119 2.51 20.31 14.56
CA ARG A 119 2.79 20.99 15.85
C ARG A 119 3.50 20.06 16.83
N LEU A 120 3.02 18.82 16.98
CA LEU A 120 3.66 17.81 17.84
C LEU A 120 5.08 17.43 17.37
N SER A 121 5.37 17.64 16.11
CA SER A 121 6.65 17.31 15.50
C SER A 121 7.68 18.42 15.60
N GLU A 122 7.29 19.63 16.06
CA GLU A 122 8.21 20.73 16.28
C GLU A 122 9.10 20.43 17.50
N PRO A 123 10.41 20.74 17.41
CA PRO A 123 11.28 20.62 18.57
C PRO A 123 10.74 21.48 19.72
N GLN A 124 10.48 20.90 20.87
CA GLN A 124 10.22 21.68 22.07
C GLN A 124 11.49 22.50 22.34
N GLU A 125 11.47 23.79 22.02
CA GLU A 125 12.51 24.71 22.45
C GLU A 125 12.57 24.67 23.99
N ARG A 126 13.63 24.05 24.51
CA ARG A 126 14.01 24.32 25.91
C ARG A 126 14.20 25.81 25.99
N ALA A 127 13.39 26.46 26.81
CA ALA A 127 13.48 27.88 27.12
C ALA A 127 14.89 28.19 27.65
N GLU A 128 15.82 28.53 26.76
CA GLU A 128 16.97 29.36 27.09
C GLU A 128 16.75 30.72 26.44
N PRO A 129 16.69 31.81 27.26
CA PRO A 129 16.58 33.16 26.72
C PRO A 129 17.97 33.60 26.24
N GLU A 130 18.06 34.01 25.02
CA GLU A 130 19.11 34.77 24.37
C GLU A 130 19.72 34.11 23.13
N ARG A 131 19.15 34.44 21.99
CA ARG A 131 19.85 35.09 20.86
C ARG A 131 18.85 35.37 19.74
N ALA A 132 18.33 36.59 19.79
CA ALA A 132 17.67 37.20 18.64
C ALA A 132 18.64 37.37 17.49
N SER A 133 18.07 37.31 16.24
CA SER A 133 18.64 37.75 14.99
C SER A 133 19.49 36.81 14.19
N ARG A 134 18.78 35.89 13.46
CA ARG A 134 19.09 35.58 12.05
C ARG A 134 17.84 35.02 11.40
N PRO A 135 17.33 35.60 10.28
CA PRO A 135 16.29 34.94 9.51
C PRO A 135 16.87 33.62 8.93
N LEU A 136 16.30 32.49 9.32
CA LEU A 136 16.62 31.21 8.74
C LEU A 136 16.16 31.22 7.27
N PRO A 137 16.96 30.66 6.33
CA PRO A 137 16.51 30.54 4.95
C PRO A 137 15.25 29.67 4.90
N HIS A 138 14.30 30.08 4.07
CA HIS A 138 13.06 29.36 3.76
C HIS A 138 13.35 28.01 3.08
N ASN A 139 13.84 27.04 3.83
CA ASN A 139 13.83 25.62 3.57
C ASN A 139 13.62 24.92 4.90
N SER A 140 12.54 25.29 5.58
CA SER A 140 12.06 24.59 6.75
C SER A 140 11.71 23.18 6.36
N HIS A 141 12.35 22.19 6.96
CA HIS A 141 11.97 20.80 6.89
C HIS A 141 10.51 20.68 7.35
N SER A 142 9.56 20.66 6.42
CA SER A 142 8.17 20.38 6.77
C SER A 142 8.14 19.02 7.45
N PRO A 143 7.56 18.88 8.64
CA PRO A 143 7.42 17.60 9.34
C PRO A 143 6.53 16.62 8.55
N HIS A 144 5.81 17.11 7.57
CA HIS A 144 4.98 16.33 6.66
C HIS A 144 5.60 16.27 5.26
N LEU A 145 5.61 15.06 4.72
CA LEU A 145 5.94 14.80 3.34
C LEU A 145 4.66 14.36 2.63
N TYR A 146 4.57 14.68 1.34
CA TYR A 146 3.43 14.32 0.52
C TYR A 146 3.91 13.54 -0.68
N PHE A 147 3.15 12.53 -1.07
CA PHE A 147 3.28 11.89 -2.36
C PHE A 147 1.89 11.70 -2.98
N TYR A 148 1.86 11.48 -4.28
CA TYR A 148 0.62 11.27 -4.99
C TYR A 148 0.49 9.80 -5.38
N ASP A 149 -0.69 9.25 -5.14
CA ASP A 149 -1.10 7.91 -5.55
C ASP A 149 -2.30 8.01 -6.46
N SER A 150 -2.47 7.04 -7.34
CA SER A 150 -3.56 6.99 -8.30
C SER A 150 -4.28 5.65 -8.21
N ILE A 151 -5.59 5.70 -8.42
CA ILE A 151 -6.45 4.52 -8.45
C ILE A 151 -6.52 3.99 -9.88
N SER A 152 -6.49 2.67 -10.04
CA SER A 152 -6.74 2.00 -11.32
C SER A 152 -8.25 1.97 -11.64
N PRO A 153 -8.64 2.10 -12.91
CA PRO A 153 -10.03 1.95 -13.35
C PRO A 153 -10.56 0.54 -13.12
N ILE A 154 -11.88 0.45 -12.90
CA ILE A 154 -12.63 -0.81 -12.76
C ILE A 154 -13.69 -0.86 -13.86
N VAL A 155 -13.76 -1.98 -14.59
CA VAL A 155 -14.73 -2.23 -15.65
C VAL A 155 -15.74 -3.29 -15.24
N GLU A 156 -16.96 -3.19 -15.76
CA GLU A 156 -18.02 -4.18 -15.60
C GLU A 156 -17.72 -5.43 -16.44
N ALA A 157 -17.89 -6.61 -15.87
CA ALA A 157 -17.57 -7.87 -16.52
C ALA A 157 -18.34 -8.09 -17.83
N ASP A 158 -19.63 -7.76 -17.82
CA ASP A 158 -20.52 -7.96 -18.98
C ASP A 158 -20.17 -7.03 -20.16
N SER A 159 -19.38 -6.00 -19.92
CA SER A 159 -18.92 -5.06 -20.95
C SER A 159 -17.60 -5.46 -21.60
N ILE A 160 -16.97 -6.56 -21.16
CA ILE A 160 -15.73 -7.09 -21.72
C ILE A 160 -16.04 -8.06 -22.86
N ASP A 161 -15.49 -7.81 -24.05
CA ASP A 161 -15.59 -8.74 -25.16
C ASP A 161 -14.66 -9.96 -24.96
N MET A 162 -15.21 -11.03 -24.38
CA MET A 162 -14.49 -12.26 -24.09
C MET A 162 -13.96 -12.99 -25.32
N THR A 163 -14.42 -12.65 -26.54
CA THR A 163 -13.91 -13.24 -27.79
C THR A 163 -12.53 -12.68 -28.17
N ARG A 164 -12.18 -11.51 -27.65
CA ARG A 164 -10.93 -10.79 -27.94
C ARG A 164 -9.85 -10.97 -26.87
N VAL A 165 -10.22 -11.53 -25.74
CA VAL A 165 -9.33 -11.71 -24.57
C VAL A 165 -9.17 -13.20 -24.25
N TYR A 166 -8.30 -13.52 -23.30
CA TYR A 166 -8.12 -14.90 -22.83
C TYR A 166 -7.75 -14.95 -21.36
N LEU A 167 -8.09 -16.05 -20.70
CA LEU A 167 -7.71 -16.32 -19.31
C LEU A 167 -6.34 -17.02 -19.28
N ALA A 168 -5.39 -16.49 -18.52
CA ALA A 168 -4.10 -17.12 -18.28
C ALA A 168 -3.42 -16.54 -17.04
N ALA A 169 -2.60 -17.37 -16.41
CA ALA A 169 -1.62 -16.93 -15.44
C ALA A 169 -0.24 -16.76 -16.09
N ARG A 170 0.55 -15.82 -15.62
CA ARG A 170 1.89 -15.56 -16.14
C ARG A 170 2.83 -16.74 -15.85
N TYR A 171 3.51 -17.26 -16.89
CA TYR A 171 4.37 -18.43 -16.84
C TYR A 171 3.63 -19.74 -16.47
N ASP A 172 2.32 -19.80 -16.72
CA ASP A 172 1.44 -20.93 -16.36
C ASP A 172 1.56 -21.30 -14.86
N LYS A 173 1.79 -20.29 -14.01
CA LYS A 173 1.92 -20.47 -12.57
C LYS A 173 0.62 -20.11 -11.84
N GLY A 174 0.05 -21.11 -11.17
CA GLY A 174 -1.24 -20.98 -10.49
C GLY A 174 -2.42 -21.13 -11.44
N SER A 175 -3.58 -20.68 -10.99
CA SER A 175 -4.82 -20.68 -11.76
C SER A 175 -4.83 -19.57 -12.81
N ALA A 176 -5.57 -19.78 -13.90
CA ALA A 176 -5.71 -18.82 -15.00
C ALA A 176 -6.73 -17.72 -14.65
N ASP A 177 -6.46 -16.96 -13.59
CA ASP A 177 -7.41 -16.05 -12.95
C ASP A 177 -7.45 -14.63 -13.54
N TYR A 178 -6.50 -14.32 -14.43
CA TYR A 178 -6.44 -13.00 -15.06
C TYR A 178 -7.02 -13.03 -16.45
N ILE A 179 -7.91 -12.08 -16.76
CA ILE A 179 -8.28 -11.80 -18.16
C ILE A 179 -7.13 -11.01 -18.78
N ASN A 180 -6.63 -11.47 -19.92
CA ASN A 180 -5.54 -10.86 -20.64
C ASN A 180 -6.04 -10.26 -21.95
N CYS A 181 -5.85 -8.97 -22.15
CA CYS A 181 -6.20 -8.22 -23.38
C CYS A 181 -4.92 -8.07 -24.21
N PRO A 182 -4.69 -8.94 -25.21
CA PRO A 182 -3.48 -8.90 -26.04
C PRO A 182 -3.56 -7.79 -27.07
N MET A 183 -2.43 -7.16 -27.33
CA MET A 183 -2.30 -6.10 -28.33
C MET A 183 -1.25 -6.47 -29.37
N THR A 184 -1.56 -6.21 -30.61
CA THR A 184 -0.59 -6.14 -31.71
C THR A 184 0.25 -4.86 -31.60
N LYS A 185 1.34 -4.77 -32.36
CA LYS A 185 2.17 -3.55 -32.41
C LYS A 185 1.38 -2.33 -32.88
N GLY A 186 0.45 -2.52 -33.82
CA GLY A 186 -0.39 -1.42 -34.35
C GLY A 186 -1.39 -0.91 -33.31
N GLU A 187 -2.06 -1.82 -32.57
CA GLU A 187 -3.01 -1.47 -31.51
C GLU A 187 -2.28 -0.77 -30.35
N TYR A 188 -1.12 -1.31 -29.93
CA TYR A 188 -0.29 -0.68 -28.91
C TYR A 188 0.13 0.73 -29.32
N SER A 189 0.57 0.95 -30.58
CA SER A 189 0.98 2.27 -31.05
C SER A 189 -0.17 3.28 -30.98
N ARG A 190 -1.36 2.90 -31.44
CA ARG A 190 -2.55 3.78 -31.33
C ARG A 190 -2.91 4.11 -29.90
N PHE A 191 -2.89 3.10 -29.02
CA PHE A 191 -3.13 3.29 -27.59
C PHE A 191 -2.09 4.22 -26.96
N TYR A 192 -0.81 3.99 -27.22
CA TYR A 192 0.29 4.79 -26.67
C TYR A 192 0.21 6.25 -27.11
N ASP A 193 0.00 6.50 -28.41
CA ASP A 193 -0.09 7.85 -28.96
C ASP A 193 -1.31 8.58 -28.37
N ALA A 194 -2.48 7.92 -28.31
CA ALA A 194 -3.68 8.45 -27.69
C ALA A 194 -3.52 8.75 -26.18
N LEU A 195 -2.75 7.92 -25.47
CA LEU A 195 -2.45 8.12 -24.05
C LEU A 195 -1.60 9.37 -23.81
N LEU A 196 -0.59 9.61 -24.65
CA LEU A 196 0.26 10.81 -24.56
C LEU A 196 -0.46 12.10 -24.94
N GLU A 197 -1.45 12.03 -25.85
CA GLU A 197 -2.28 13.16 -26.26
C GLU A 197 -3.41 13.47 -25.25
N ALA A 198 -3.72 12.53 -24.37
CA ALA A 198 -4.83 12.64 -23.45
C ALA A 198 -4.63 13.77 -22.43
N GLN A 199 -5.72 14.48 -22.14
CA GLN A 199 -5.71 15.54 -21.13
C GLN A 199 -5.76 14.95 -19.73
N SER A 200 -4.83 15.37 -18.91
CA SER A 200 -4.83 15.12 -17.46
C SER A 200 -5.63 16.16 -16.70
N VAL A 201 -5.98 15.86 -15.47
CA VAL A 201 -6.52 16.85 -14.52
C VAL A 201 -5.42 17.88 -14.27
N GLU A 202 -5.78 19.17 -14.30
CA GLU A 202 -4.82 20.26 -14.12
C GLU A 202 -4.17 20.18 -12.73
N GLU A 203 -2.84 20.16 -12.72
CA GLU A 203 -2.05 20.31 -11.51
C GLU A 203 -2.18 21.76 -11.04
N ARG A 204 -2.34 21.97 -9.73
CA ARG A 204 -2.22 23.30 -9.19
C ARG A 204 -0.76 23.75 -9.27
N ASP A 205 -0.45 24.92 -9.82
CA ASP A 205 0.87 25.45 -10.21
C ASP A 205 1.98 25.45 -9.15
N TRP A 206 1.67 25.05 -7.91
CA TRP A 206 2.57 25.07 -6.74
C TRP A 206 2.99 23.68 -6.26
N GLU A 207 2.42 22.60 -6.82
CA GLU A 207 2.71 21.21 -6.44
C GLU A 207 3.56 20.54 -7.52
N LYS A 208 4.87 20.43 -7.30
CA LYS A 208 5.65 19.41 -8.02
C LYS A 208 5.16 18.05 -7.52
N LEU A 209 4.40 17.33 -8.35
CA LEU A 209 3.88 16.03 -8.01
C LEU A 209 5.03 15.04 -7.82
N ASN A 210 5.30 14.68 -6.57
CA ASN A 210 6.18 13.58 -6.24
C ASN A 210 5.35 12.30 -6.22
N TYR A 211 5.39 11.54 -7.30
CA TYR A 211 4.75 10.23 -7.35
C TYR A 211 5.60 9.17 -6.65
N PHE A 212 4.95 8.24 -5.98
CA PHE A 212 5.60 7.02 -5.56
C PHE A 212 5.86 6.12 -6.78
N GLU A 213 7.11 5.63 -6.95
CA GLU A 213 7.49 4.84 -8.14
C GLU A 213 6.61 3.59 -8.37
N GLY A 214 6.11 2.96 -7.30
CA GLY A 214 5.21 1.81 -7.38
C GLY A 214 3.79 2.12 -7.83
N CYS A 215 3.38 3.40 -7.81
CA CYS A 215 2.03 3.87 -8.15
C CYS A 215 2.04 4.97 -9.21
N LEU A 216 3.09 5.01 -10.04
CA LEU A 216 3.18 5.98 -11.15
C LEU A 216 1.96 5.88 -12.07
N PRO A 217 1.35 7.03 -12.42
CA PRO A 217 0.34 7.07 -13.46
C PRO A 217 0.86 6.50 -14.78
N ILE A 218 0.00 5.77 -15.50
CA ILE A 218 0.40 5.10 -16.74
C ILE A 218 0.90 6.09 -17.81
N GLU A 219 0.34 7.29 -17.87
CA GLU A 219 0.80 8.36 -18.76
C GLU A 219 2.21 8.84 -18.40
N GLU A 220 2.58 8.90 -17.13
CA GLU A 220 3.93 9.24 -16.70
C GLU A 220 4.94 8.15 -17.05
N ILE A 221 4.54 6.88 -16.93
CA ILE A 221 5.35 5.75 -17.41
C ILE A 221 5.53 5.84 -18.92
N ALA A 222 4.47 6.18 -19.67
CA ALA A 222 4.51 6.32 -21.12
C ALA A 222 5.47 7.46 -21.58
N ARG A 223 5.48 8.59 -20.88
CA ARG A 223 6.38 9.72 -21.17
C ARG A 223 7.87 9.37 -21.05
N ARG A 224 8.21 8.36 -20.24
CA ARG A 224 9.59 7.88 -20.08
C ARG A 224 10.12 7.13 -21.31
N GLY A 225 9.24 6.74 -22.26
CA GLY A 225 9.62 6.12 -23.53
C GLY A 225 8.59 5.11 -24.05
N ARG A 226 8.61 4.92 -25.38
CA ARG A 226 7.60 4.12 -26.08
C ARG A 226 7.48 2.67 -25.60
N ASP A 227 8.57 2.06 -25.19
CA ASP A 227 8.58 0.66 -24.74
C ASP A 227 8.45 0.51 -23.22
N THR A 228 8.43 1.60 -22.45
CA THR A 228 8.42 1.55 -20.98
C THR A 228 7.22 0.80 -20.43
N LEU A 229 6.03 1.00 -21.02
CA LEU A 229 4.82 0.28 -20.63
C LEU A 229 4.96 -1.24 -20.83
N ARG A 230 5.69 -1.69 -21.85
CA ARG A 230 5.92 -3.11 -22.17
C ARG A 230 6.93 -3.78 -21.22
N PHE A 231 7.71 -3.02 -20.49
CA PHE A 231 8.56 -3.49 -19.39
C PHE A 231 7.91 -3.34 -18.02
N GLY A 232 6.79 -2.63 -17.96
CA GLY A 232 5.97 -2.35 -16.78
C GLY A 232 4.57 -3.01 -16.84
N PRO A 233 3.49 -2.22 -16.75
CA PRO A 233 2.12 -2.72 -16.60
C PRO A 233 1.61 -3.53 -17.79
N MET A 234 2.13 -3.28 -19.00
CA MET A 234 1.70 -3.99 -20.21
C MET A 234 2.70 -5.07 -20.68
N LYS A 235 3.50 -5.60 -19.78
CA LYS A 235 4.54 -6.59 -20.08
C LYS A 235 3.93 -7.88 -20.64
N PRO A 236 4.32 -8.36 -21.85
CA PRO A 236 3.79 -9.58 -22.44
C PRO A 236 4.51 -10.85 -22.00
N VAL A 237 5.71 -10.74 -21.45
CA VAL A 237 6.59 -11.88 -21.13
C VAL A 237 5.92 -12.84 -20.15
N GLY A 238 5.91 -14.12 -20.48
CA GLY A 238 5.28 -15.19 -19.70
C GLY A 238 3.79 -15.37 -19.96
N LEU A 239 3.24 -14.69 -20.99
CA LEU A 239 1.86 -14.85 -21.43
C LEU A 239 1.86 -15.27 -22.92
N MET A 240 1.22 -16.40 -23.21
CA MET A 240 1.00 -16.88 -24.57
C MET A 240 -0.49 -16.74 -24.88
N ASP A 241 -0.81 -16.15 -26.02
CA ASP A 241 -2.20 -16.13 -26.50
C ASP A 241 -2.57 -17.51 -27.07
N PRO A 242 -3.49 -18.24 -26.44
CA PRO A 242 -3.84 -19.59 -26.87
C PRO A 242 -4.48 -19.66 -28.28
N ARG A 243 -5.04 -18.52 -28.73
CA ARG A 243 -5.68 -18.43 -30.06
C ARG A 243 -4.66 -18.36 -31.20
N THR A 244 -3.49 -17.80 -30.93
CA THR A 244 -2.41 -17.61 -31.92
C THR A 244 -1.19 -18.48 -31.67
N GLY A 245 -1.04 -19.02 -30.47
CA GLY A 245 0.15 -19.73 -30.02
C GLY A 245 1.39 -18.83 -29.90
N LYS A 246 1.23 -17.50 -29.90
CA LYS A 246 2.33 -16.52 -29.88
C LYS A 246 2.22 -15.58 -28.69
N MET A 247 3.36 -15.08 -28.26
CA MET A 247 3.43 -13.99 -27.29
C MET A 247 2.95 -12.69 -27.96
N PRO A 248 1.97 -11.98 -27.38
CA PRO A 248 1.50 -10.69 -27.87
C PRO A 248 2.59 -9.63 -27.84
N TYR A 249 2.41 -8.52 -28.56
CA TYR A 249 3.33 -7.38 -28.47
C TYR A 249 3.25 -6.67 -27.12
N ALA A 250 2.05 -6.49 -26.59
CA ALA A 250 1.76 -5.98 -25.23
C ALA A 250 0.51 -6.68 -24.71
N VAL A 251 0.30 -6.66 -23.38
CA VAL A 251 -0.90 -7.25 -22.74
C VAL A 251 -1.35 -6.36 -21.60
N VAL A 252 -2.63 -6.04 -21.55
CA VAL A 252 -3.29 -5.48 -20.37
C VAL A 252 -3.92 -6.62 -19.58
N GLN A 253 -3.66 -6.66 -18.28
CA GLN A 253 -4.23 -7.68 -17.40
C GLN A 253 -5.37 -7.09 -16.57
N LEU A 254 -6.49 -7.79 -16.50
CA LEU A 254 -7.62 -7.47 -15.66
C LEU A 254 -7.69 -8.48 -14.52
N ARG A 255 -7.88 -7.98 -13.29
CA ARG A 255 -8.01 -8.80 -12.09
C ARG A 255 -9.41 -8.65 -11.50
N GLN A 256 -9.97 -9.77 -11.09
CA GLN A 256 -11.27 -9.83 -10.44
C GLN A 256 -11.32 -8.97 -9.16
N GLU A 257 -12.40 -8.20 -8.99
CA GLU A 257 -12.60 -7.28 -7.87
C GLU A 257 -13.39 -7.88 -6.71
N ASN A 258 -14.30 -8.80 -7.00
CA ASN A 258 -15.20 -9.36 -6.00
C ASN A 258 -15.51 -10.83 -6.26
N LEU A 259 -16.13 -11.49 -5.29
CA LEU A 259 -16.48 -12.91 -5.36
C LEU A 259 -17.47 -13.26 -6.47
N ARG A 260 -18.32 -12.30 -6.90
CA ARG A 260 -19.29 -12.50 -7.97
C ARG A 260 -18.68 -12.43 -9.37
N ALA A 261 -17.45 -11.98 -9.48
CA ALA A 261 -16.75 -11.73 -10.74
C ALA A 261 -17.53 -10.79 -11.70
N ASP A 262 -18.29 -9.85 -11.15
CA ASP A 262 -19.07 -8.87 -11.90
C ASP A 262 -18.28 -7.63 -12.29
N SER A 263 -17.05 -7.48 -11.79
CA SER A 263 -16.17 -6.36 -12.07
C SER A 263 -14.69 -6.73 -12.03
N TYR A 264 -13.89 -6.03 -12.85
CA TYR A 264 -12.45 -6.27 -12.99
C TYR A 264 -11.67 -4.97 -12.98
N ASN A 265 -10.53 -4.94 -12.28
CA ASN A 265 -9.64 -3.79 -12.32
C ASN A 265 -8.54 -3.96 -13.36
N LEU A 266 -8.13 -2.86 -13.98
CA LEU A 266 -7.00 -2.80 -14.89
C LEU A 266 -5.71 -2.74 -14.07
N VAL A 267 -4.93 -3.83 -14.07
CA VAL A 267 -3.74 -3.96 -13.24
C VAL A 267 -2.63 -3.01 -13.70
N GLY A 268 -2.21 -2.10 -12.81
CA GLY A 268 -1.14 -1.15 -13.10
C GLY A 268 -1.57 0.03 -14.00
N PHE A 269 -2.85 0.30 -14.11
CA PHE A 269 -3.42 1.39 -14.90
C PHE A 269 -3.88 2.57 -14.06
N GLN A 270 -3.18 2.84 -12.97
CA GLN A 270 -3.34 4.08 -12.24
C GLN A 270 -3.16 5.25 -13.19
N ASN A 271 -4.01 6.26 -13.11
CA ASN A 271 -3.92 7.42 -13.98
C ASN A 271 -4.62 8.64 -13.36
N HIS A 272 -4.31 9.84 -13.86
CA HIS A 272 -4.98 11.07 -13.51
C HIS A 272 -5.56 11.80 -14.73
N LEU A 273 -5.85 11.06 -15.78
CA LEU A 273 -6.54 11.56 -16.96
C LEU A 273 -7.95 12.08 -16.61
N LYS A 274 -8.44 13.07 -17.32
CA LYS A 274 -9.85 13.48 -17.24
C LYS A 274 -10.78 12.32 -17.58
N PHE A 275 -11.92 12.19 -16.93
CA PHE A 275 -12.81 11.00 -17.07
C PHE A 275 -13.19 10.69 -18.53
N GLY A 276 -13.48 11.70 -19.35
CA GLY A 276 -13.76 11.50 -20.78
C GLY A 276 -12.56 10.93 -21.55
N GLU A 277 -11.35 11.38 -21.22
CA GLU A 277 -10.12 10.88 -21.81
C GLU A 277 -9.83 9.44 -21.38
N GLN A 278 -10.09 9.09 -20.13
CA GLN A 278 -9.94 7.70 -19.67
C GLN A 278 -10.81 6.76 -20.51
N ALA A 279 -12.10 7.07 -20.68
CA ALA A 279 -13.00 6.26 -21.50
C ALA A 279 -12.50 6.14 -22.94
N ARG A 280 -12.07 7.26 -23.56
CA ARG A 280 -11.56 7.31 -24.94
C ARG A 280 -10.32 6.44 -25.12
N VAL A 281 -9.34 6.58 -24.24
CA VAL A 281 -8.05 5.89 -24.34
C VAL A 281 -8.18 4.41 -23.99
N LEU A 282 -8.85 4.09 -22.89
CA LEU A 282 -8.94 2.70 -22.41
C LEU A 282 -9.80 1.81 -23.33
N ARG A 283 -10.75 2.39 -24.07
CA ARG A 283 -11.52 1.65 -25.09
C ARG A 283 -10.73 1.32 -26.37
N LEU A 284 -9.48 1.78 -26.48
CA LEU A 284 -8.55 1.33 -27.54
C LEU A 284 -7.90 -0.02 -27.20
N ILE A 285 -8.08 -0.51 -25.99
CA ILE A 285 -7.57 -1.82 -25.56
C ILE A 285 -8.50 -2.90 -26.10
N PRO A 286 -7.95 -3.92 -26.83
CA PRO A 286 -8.74 -5.04 -27.36
C PRO A 286 -9.55 -5.74 -26.25
N GLY A 287 -10.84 -5.91 -26.50
CA GLY A 287 -11.79 -6.48 -25.55
C GLY A 287 -12.44 -5.44 -24.62
N LEU A 288 -11.99 -4.17 -24.64
CA LEU A 288 -12.56 -3.08 -23.86
C LEU A 288 -13.23 -2.00 -24.72
N GLU A 289 -13.48 -2.25 -25.98
CA GLU A 289 -14.04 -1.26 -26.93
C GLU A 289 -15.39 -0.71 -26.47
N ASN A 290 -16.20 -1.53 -25.81
CA ASN A 290 -17.50 -1.18 -25.25
C ASN A 290 -17.52 -1.13 -23.73
N ALA A 291 -16.33 -1.09 -23.09
CA ALA A 291 -16.23 -1.16 -21.63
C ALA A 291 -17.06 -0.09 -20.93
N GLN A 292 -17.82 -0.54 -19.93
CA GLN A 292 -18.50 0.30 -18.96
C GLN A 292 -17.63 0.36 -17.70
N PHE A 293 -17.35 1.59 -17.25
CA PHE A 293 -16.46 1.79 -16.10
C PHE A 293 -17.30 1.94 -14.84
N PHE A 294 -17.18 0.97 -13.95
CA PHE A 294 -17.72 1.05 -12.59
C PHE A 294 -17.05 2.16 -11.80
N ARG A 295 -15.74 2.35 -12.06
CA ARG A 295 -14.93 3.40 -11.45
C ARG A 295 -13.83 3.85 -12.40
N TYR A 296 -13.62 5.15 -12.48
CA TYR A 296 -12.47 5.75 -13.16
C TYR A 296 -11.27 5.87 -12.23
N GLY A 297 -10.09 5.97 -12.82
CA GLY A 297 -8.86 6.31 -12.11
C GLY A 297 -8.93 7.71 -11.52
N GLN A 298 -8.36 7.90 -10.34
CA GLN A 298 -8.29 9.17 -9.64
C GLN A 298 -6.96 9.32 -8.93
N ILE A 299 -6.46 10.55 -8.85
CA ILE A 299 -5.26 10.88 -8.08
C ILE A 299 -5.64 11.31 -6.67
N HIS A 300 -4.84 10.93 -5.70
CA HIS A 300 -4.97 11.35 -4.31
C HIS A 300 -3.62 11.83 -3.78
N ARG A 301 -3.65 12.92 -3.00
CA ARG A 301 -2.52 13.35 -2.21
C ARG A 301 -2.47 12.55 -0.92
N ASN A 302 -1.40 11.82 -0.72
CA ASN A 302 -1.14 11.05 0.48
C ASN A 302 -0.22 11.82 1.42
N THR A 303 -0.55 11.82 2.70
CA THR A 303 0.24 12.45 3.76
C THR A 303 1.00 11.38 4.53
N TYR A 304 2.28 11.61 4.78
CA TYR A 304 3.08 10.82 5.70
C TYR A 304 4.03 11.74 6.51
N ILE A 305 4.55 11.23 7.61
CA ILE A 305 5.48 11.96 8.46
C ILE A 305 6.93 11.63 8.10
N ASN A 306 7.86 12.51 8.44
CA ASN A 306 9.29 12.21 8.34
C ASN A 306 9.70 11.29 9.49
N ALA A 307 9.29 10.01 9.37
CA ALA A 307 9.43 9.03 10.42
C ALA A 307 10.87 8.84 10.93
N PRO A 308 11.94 8.88 10.08
CA PRO A 308 13.32 8.80 10.58
C PRO A 308 13.66 9.85 11.63
N THR A 309 13.08 11.06 11.54
CA THR A 309 13.30 12.10 12.55
C THR A 309 12.41 11.94 13.77
N LEU A 310 11.19 11.41 13.58
CA LEU A 310 10.12 11.47 14.56
C LEU A 310 9.90 10.20 15.36
N LEU A 311 10.16 9.02 14.78
CA LEU A 311 9.79 7.74 15.39
C LEU A 311 10.99 6.94 15.91
N ARG A 312 10.71 6.15 16.95
CA ARG A 312 11.55 5.05 17.43
C ARG A 312 11.19 3.74 16.70
N GLU A 313 12.03 2.72 16.82
CA GLU A 313 11.75 1.37 16.24
C GLU A 313 10.49 0.69 16.83
N THR A 314 9.96 1.20 17.92
CA THR A 314 8.68 0.81 18.51
C THR A 314 7.48 1.57 17.92
N LEU A 315 7.69 2.38 16.87
CA LEU A 315 6.71 3.30 16.27
C LEU A 315 6.21 4.39 17.20
N GLN A 316 6.79 4.54 18.39
CA GLN A 316 6.52 5.62 19.32
C GLN A 316 7.13 6.92 18.81
N MET A 317 6.45 8.03 19.00
CA MET A 317 7.01 9.35 18.76
C MET A 317 8.12 9.66 19.78
N LYS A 318 9.26 10.17 19.30
CA LYS A 318 10.42 10.44 20.16
C LYS A 318 10.12 11.50 21.23
N ALA A 319 9.39 12.56 20.83
CA ALA A 319 9.01 13.67 21.72
C ALA A 319 7.83 13.30 22.65
N HIS A 320 6.91 12.46 22.19
CA HIS A 320 5.69 12.07 22.89
C HIS A 320 5.59 10.54 22.95
N PRO A 321 6.23 9.87 23.91
CA PRO A 321 6.36 8.39 23.93
C PRO A 321 5.04 7.60 24.01
N TYR A 322 3.96 8.23 24.45
CA TYR A 322 2.63 7.63 24.49
C TYR A 322 1.85 7.74 23.17
N VAL A 323 2.42 8.41 22.15
CA VAL A 323 1.85 8.53 20.83
C VAL A 323 2.61 7.62 19.86
N LEU A 324 1.91 6.67 19.24
CA LEU A 324 2.43 5.76 18.23
C LEU A 324 1.82 6.10 16.86
N PHE A 325 2.57 5.80 15.81
CA PHE A 325 2.10 5.94 14.42
C PHE A 325 2.06 4.60 13.71
N ALA A 326 1.02 4.36 12.90
CA ALA A 326 0.87 3.12 12.16
C ALA A 326 0.23 3.33 10.78
N GLY A 327 0.49 2.41 9.88
CA GLY A 327 -0.01 2.46 8.51
C GLY A 327 0.75 3.45 7.64
N GLN A 328 0.14 3.84 6.55
CA GLN A 328 0.80 4.65 5.53
C GLN A 328 1.34 5.98 6.06
N ILE A 329 0.69 6.58 7.05
CA ILE A 329 1.14 7.83 7.67
C ILE A 329 2.54 7.71 8.29
N CYS A 330 2.99 6.54 8.73
CA CYS A 330 4.34 6.34 9.26
C CYS A 330 5.41 6.11 8.17
N GLY A 331 5.08 6.19 6.89
CA GLY A 331 6.03 6.05 5.78
C GLY A 331 6.21 4.62 5.27
N VAL A 332 5.21 3.79 5.43
CA VAL A 332 5.12 2.51 4.71
C VAL A 332 4.17 2.63 3.52
N GLU A 333 4.40 1.84 2.46
CA GLU A 333 3.57 1.82 1.28
C GLU A 333 2.99 0.43 1.06
N GLY A 334 1.65 0.39 0.95
CA GLY A 334 0.87 -0.81 0.68
C GLY A 334 0.06 -1.30 1.87
N TYR A 335 -1.01 -2.04 1.58
CA TYR A 335 -1.95 -2.54 2.59
C TYR A 335 -1.30 -3.55 3.54
N VAL A 336 -0.42 -4.43 3.03
CA VAL A 336 0.26 -5.43 3.84
C VAL A 336 1.15 -4.76 4.88
N GLU A 337 1.92 -3.77 4.46
CA GLU A 337 2.81 -2.98 5.33
C GLU A 337 2.01 -2.15 6.34
N SER A 338 0.87 -1.62 5.91
CA SER A 338 -0.04 -0.86 6.80
C SER A 338 -0.67 -1.76 7.85
N ILE A 339 -1.12 -2.96 7.49
CA ILE A 339 -1.62 -3.96 8.44
C ILE A 339 -0.52 -4.38 9.42
N ALA A 340 0.70 -4.61 8.92
CA ALA A 340 1.84 -5.02 9.73
C ALA A 340 2.20 -3.96 10.78
N THR A 341 2.36 -2.71 10.36
CA THR A 341 2.68 -1.61 11.29
C THR A 341 1.54 -1.33 12.26
N GLY A 342 0.27 -1.50 11.83
CA GLY A 342 -0.89 -1.43 12.70
C GLY A 342 -0.90 -2.49 13.80
N LEU A 343 -0.60 -3.74 13.43
CA LEU A 343 -0.48 -4.85 14.37
C LEU A 343 0.66 -4.61 15.39
N MET A 344 1.83 -4.19 14.90
CA MET A 344 2.97 -3.86 15.76
C MET A 344 2.67 -2.72 16.74
N ALA A 345 2.11 -1.62 16.25
CA ALA A 345 1.73 -0.50 17.11
C ALA A 345 0.73 -0.94 18.18
N GLY A 346 -0.24 -1.79 17.81
CA GLY A 346 -1.19 -2.41 18.77
C GLY A 346 -0.50 -3.26 19.83
N MET A 347 0.46 -4.10 19.43
CA MET A 347 1.25 -4.93 20.35
C MET A 347 2.07 -4.06 21.31
N HIS A 348 2.75 -3.05 20.80
CA HIS A 348 3.52 -2.10 21.63
C HIS A 348 2.64 -1.31 22.56
N ALA A 349 1.48 -0.83 22.08
CA ALA A 349 0.51 -0.12 22.92
C ALA A 349 -0.04 -0.99 24.04
N ALA A 350 -0.31 -2.28 23.75
CA ALA A 350 -0.77 -3.24 24.75
C ALA A 350 0.30 -3.50 25.84
N ALA A 351 1.57 -3.61 25.45
CA ALA A 351 2.67 -3.73 26.40
C ALA A 351 2.74 -2.49 27.31
N MET A 352 2.69 -1.28 26.73
CA MET A 352 2.71 -0.03 27.48
C MET A 352 1.50 0.09 28.43
N ALA A 353 0.31 -0.24 27.98
CA ALA A 353 -0.89 -0.23 28.83
C ALA A 353 -0.82 -1.25 29.98
N SER A 354 0.03 -2.28 29.85
CA SER A 354 0.32 -3.25 30.88
C SER A 354 1.53 -2.86 31.78
N GLY A 355 2.07 -1.65 31.60
CA GLY A 355 3.23 -1.16 32.36
C GLY A 355 4.57 -1.80 31.94
N LEU A 356 4.62 -2.40 30.73
CA LEU A 356 5.82 -3.00 30.16
C LEU A 356 6.43 -2.09 29.11
N ASP A 357 7.74 -2.09 29.00
CA ASP A 357 8.42 -1.43 27.90
C ASP A 357 8.20 -2.20 26.59
N PRO A 358 7.80 -1.54 25.50
CA PRO A 358 7.64 -2.20 24.21
C PRO A 358 9.00 -2.68 23.68
N LEU A 359 9.04 -3.94 23.26
CA LEU A 359 10.26 -4.58 22.73
C LEU A 359 10.32 -4.41 21.20
N PRO A 360 11.34 -3.72 20.64
CA PRO A 360 11.49 -3.59 19.19
C PRO A 360 11.59 -4.98 18.51
N SER A 361 11.00 -5.07 17.31
CA SER A 361 11.08 -6.30 16.50
C SER A 361 12.51 -6.57 16.03
N PRO A 362 12.92 -7.85 15.90
CA PRO A 362 14.30 -8.20 15.53
C PRO A 362 14.64 -7.71 14.12
N ARG A 363 15.84 -7.13 13.96
CA ARG A 363 16.29 -6.58 12.68
C ARG A 363 16.23 -7.57 11.51
N ALA A 364 16.39 -8.87 11.80
CA ALA A 364 16.37 -9.94 10.79
C ALA A 364 14.96 -10.32 10.35
N SER A 365 13.89 -9.97 11.09
CA SER A 365 12.51 -10.20 10.69
C SER A 365 12.06 -9.22 9.62
N ALA A 366 10.98 -9.51 8.88
CA ALA A 366 10.39 -8.58 7.93
C ALA A 366 9.81 -7.35 8.65
N PHE A 367 9.14 -7.54 9.79
CA PHE A 367 8.68 -6.46 10.66
C PHE A 367 9.84 -5.53 11.05
N GLY A 368 10.90 -6.08 11.67
CA GLY A 368 12.02 -5.28 12.11
C GLY A 368 12.78 -4.61 10.97
N SER A 369 12.90 -5.27 9.82
CA SER A 369 13.52 -4.70 8.62
C SER A 369 12.74 -3.53 8.05
N LEU A 370 11.41 -3.63 7.99
CA LEU A 370 10.52 -2.57 7.53
C LEU A 370 10.60 -1.36 8.45
N VAL A 371 10.46 -1.57 9.75
CA VAL A 371 10.54 -0.49 10.75
C VAL A 371 11.92 0.14 10.82
N HIS A 372 12.97 -0.66 10.69
CA HIS A 372 14.33 -0.13 10.62
C HIS A 372 14.49 0.86 9.46
N TYR A 373 14.01 0.51 8.27
CA TYR A 373 14.00 1.46 7.15
C TYR A 373 13.23 2.74 7.50
N VAL A 374 12.01 2.59 7.99
CA VAL A 374 11.12 3.71 8.33
C VAL A 374 11.77 4.66 9.35
N THR A 375 12.57 4.15 10.28
CA THR A 375 13.14 4.94 11.38
C THR A 375 14.60 5.36 11.19
N HIS A 376 15.31 4.77 10.21
CA HIS A 376 16.76 5.01 10.00
C HIS A 376 17.13 5.44 8.59
N ALA A 377 16.18 5.57 7.65
CA ALA A 377 16.45 6.11 6.33
C ALA A 377 16.96 7.56 6.42
N ASP A 378 17.65 8.05 5.36
CA ASP A 378 18.07 9.46 5.29
C ASP A 378 16.84 10.38 5.31
N PRO A 379 16.66 11.21 6.35
CA PRO A 379 15.48 12.07 6.47
C PRO A 379 15.29 13.05 5.31
N ARG A 380 16.36 13.41 4.59
CA ARG A 380 16.34 14.36 3.48
C ARG A 380 15.70 13.78 2.22
N ASN A 381 15.78 12.44 2.09
CA ASN A 381 15.32 11.71 0.92
C ASN A 381 14.35 10.58 1.30
N PHE A 382 13.75 10.67 2.49
CA PHE A 382 12.84 9.65 2.98
C PHE A 382 11.60 9.55 2.10
N GLN A 383 11.30 8.36 1.64
CA GLN A 383 10.10 8.01 0.88
C GLN A 383 9.47 6.74 1.47
N PRO A 384 8.15 6.60 1.38
CA PRO A 384 7.48 5.37 1.80
C PRO A 384 8.07 4.14 1.13
N ALA A 385 8.10 3.03 1.85
CA ALA A 385 8.67 1.78 1.34
C ALA A 385 7.74 0.58 1.47
N ASN A 386 7.87 -0.29 0.48
CA ASN A 386 7.34 -1.65 0.52
C ASN A 386 8.37 -2.59 1.13
N ILE A 387 7.91 -3.71 1.70
CA ILE A 387 8.82 -4.77 2.12
C ILE A 387 9.48 -5.43 0.90
N THR A 388 10.79 -5.48 0.91
CA THR A 388 11.62 -6.18 -0.08
C THR A 388 12.75 -6.92 0.61
N PHE A 389 13.35 -7.91 -0.06
CA PHE A 389 14.51 -8.63 0.51
C PHE A 389 15.74 -7.74 0.70
N ASP A 390 15.82 -6.62 -0.01
CA ASP A 390 16.92 -5.66 0.12
C ASP A 390 16.88 -4.89 1.46
N LEU A 391 15.71 -4.84 2.11
CA LEU A 391 15.58 -4.29 3.45
C LEU A 391 16.09 -5.25 4.54
N LEU A 392 16.07 -6.55 4.29
CA LEU A 392 16.56 -7.55 5.24
C LEU A 392 18.09 -7.54 5.31
N PRO A 393 18.68 -7.89 6.47
CA PRO A 393 20.12 -8.00 6.56
C PRO A 393 20.67 -9.09 5.62
N ALA A 394 21.90 -8.89 5.18
CA ALA A 394 22.60 -9.91 4.41
C ALA A 394 22.81 -11.16 5.26
N LEU A 395 22.80 -12.31 4.62
CA LEU A 395 23.21 -13.57 5.26
C LEU A 395 24.73 -13.57 5.52
N ASP A 396 25.17 -14.18 6.60
CA ASP A 396 26.60 -14.33 6.94
C ASP A 396 27.39 -15.01 5.83
N LYS A 397 26.75 -15.96 5.13
CA LYS A 397 27.35 -16.67 4.01
C LYS A 397 26.80 -16.16 2.69
N LYS A 398 27.70 -15.89 1.72
CA LYS A 398 27.30 -15.49 0.37
C LYS A 398 26.61 -16.65 -0.37
N VAL A 399 25.32 -16.50 -0.66
CA VAL A 399 24.51 -17.45 -1.43
C VAL A 399 24.28 -16.88 -2.82
N ARG A 400 24.75 -17.56 -3.87
CA ARG A 400 24.66 -17.08 -5.27
C ARG A 400 23.27 -17.31 -5.85
N ASP A 401 22.67 -18.47 -5.59
CA ASP A 401 21.31 -18.75 -6.06
C ASP A 401 20.30 -17.87 -5.35
N ARG A 402 19.51 -17.15 -6.15
CA ARG A 402 18.55 -16.17 -5.62
C ARG A 402 17.43 -16.83 -4.84
N LYS A 403 16.91 -17.98 -5.32
CA LYS A 403 15.80 -18.66 -4.65
C LYS A 403 16.23 -19.21 -3.31
N GLU A 404 17.40 -19.83 -3.29
CA GLU A 404 17.99 -20.37 -2.07
C GLU A 404 18.31 -19.25 -1.05
N ARG A 405 18.84 -18.13 -1.53
CA ARG A 405 19.09 -16.96 -0.68
C ARG A 405 17.80 -16.45 -0.02
N HIS A 406 16.72 -16.30 -0.80
CA HIS A 406 15.44 -15.85 -0.26
C HIS A 406 14.85 -16.85 0.73
N ARG A 407 14.96 -18.15 0.46
CA ARG A 407 14.52 -19.21 1.37
C ARG A 407 15.25 -19.11 2.72
N LEU A 408 16.57 -19.01 2.70
CA LEU A 408 17.39 -18.89 3.91
C LEU A 408 17.12 -17.57 4.68
N GLN A 409 16.88 -16.47 3.97
CA GLN A 409 16.47 -15.20 4.61
C GLN A 409 15.12 -15.35 5.31
N CYS A 410 14.15 -16.02 4.68
CA CYS A 410 12.86 -16.30 5.32
C CYS A 410 12.99 -17.19 6.54
N GLU A 411 13.76 -18.28 6.48
CA GLU A 411 13.99 -19.17 7.61
C GLU A 411 14.63 -18.44 8.81
N LEU A 412 15.66 -17.62 8.54
CA LEU A 412 16.28 -16.79 9.55
C LEU A 412 15.27 -15.82 10.18
N ALA A 413 14.54 -15.09 9.34
CA ALA A 413 13.58 -14.09 9.78
C ALA A 413 12.48 -14.68 10.66
N LEU A 414 11.90 -15.81 10.26
CA LEU A 414 10.83 -16.46 11.01
C LEU A 414 11.34 -17.02 12.34
N ARG A 415 12.55 -17.58 12.39
CA ARG A 415 13.16 -18.06 13.63
C ARG A 415 13.38 -16.90 14.62
N GLU A 416 13.94 -15.79 14.15
CA GLU A 416 14.19 -14.62 14.99
C GLU A 416 12.88 -13.96 15.44
N PHE A 417 11.86 -13.98 14.59
CA PHE A 417 10.52 -13.49 14.92
C PHE A 417 9.86 -14.34 16.00
N ASP A 418 9.90 -15.67 15.89
CA ASP A 418 9.34 -16.59 16.91
C ASP A 418 10.01 -16.39 18.26
N ALA A 419 11.34 -16.30 18.29
CA ALA A 419 12.10 -16.05 19.51
C ALA A 419 11.75 -14.67 20.14
N TRP A 420 11.48 -13.68 19.31
CA TRP A 420 11.03 -12.37 19.78
C TRP A 420 9.62 -12.43 20.36
N MET A 421 8.69 -13.13 19.72
CA MET A 421 7.32 -13.32 20.21
C MET A 421 7.32 -13.98 21.62
N GLU A 422 8.13 -15.03 21.81
CA GLU A 422 8.30 -15.69 23.11
C GLU A 422 8.84 -14.72 24.16
N LYS A 423 9.88 -13.94 23.82
CA LYS A 423 10.49 -12.95 24.71
C LYS A 423 9.53 -11.82 25.08
N ALA A 424 8.67 -11.43 24.15
CA ALA A 424 7.65 -10.40 24.35
C ALA A 424 6.43 -10.93 25.15
N GLY A 425 6.43 -12.20 25.56
CA GLY A 425 5.31 -12.82 26.28
C GLY A 425 4.05 -13.00 25.43
N MET A 426 4.20 -13.01 24.11
CA MET A 426 3.09 -13.17 23.16
C MET A 426 3.14 -14.60 22.60
N PRO A 427 2.18 -15.47 22.96
CA PRO A 427 2.18 -16.82 22.43
C PRO A 427 1.94 -16.78 20.91
N ALA A 428 2.82 -17.42 20.15
CA ALA A 428 2.60 -17.60 18.73
C ALA A 428 1.30 -18.38 18.51
N VAL A 429 0.41 -17.86 17.69
CA VAL A 429 -0.77 -18.61 17.23
C VAL A 429 -0.23 -19.71 16.31
N ARG A 430 -0.28 -20.96 16.78
CA ARG A 430 0.07 -22.11 15.94
C ARG A 430 -1.05 -22.28 14.90
N ALA A 431 -0.65 -22.23 13.62
CA ALA A 431 -1.53 -22.44 12.47
C ALA A 431 -2.11 -23.85 12.44
#